data_5c857023b699c8af257115d05b8156ef
#
_entry.id   5c857023b699c8af257115d05b8156ef
#
_cell.length_a   1.000
_cell.length_b   1.000
_cell.length_c   1.000
_cell.angle_alpha   90.00
_cell.angle_beta   90.00
_cell.angle_gamma   90.00
#
_symmetry.space_group_name_H-M   'P 1'
#
loop_
_entity.id
_entity.type
_entity.pdbx_description
1 polymer ?
#
loop_
_entity_poly.entity_id
_entity_poly.type
_entity_poly.pdbx_seq_one_letter_code
_entity_poly.pdbx_strand_id
1 'polypeptide(L)'
;HFKDRFGKPVWVMGHSMGSISITEFYKHLQDKKTESLVAGLILSGGENGTSLNYETTKLPILVLHHESDECVGNTPGHAKRIHTRLHEAGNTAAELVLIKSGTRSPDSNNPCRSGYHMYFGAGPDVAKVLDEFMNKHLVSH
;
A
#
# COMPACT_ATOMS: atom_id res chain seq x y z
N HIS A 1 -11.84 -18.20 -10.25
CA HIS A 1 -10.44 -17.82 -10.13
C HIS A 1 -9.95 -18.00 -8.69
N PHE A 2 -9.24 -17.03 -8.04
CA PHE A 2 -8.66 -17.27 -6.70
C PHE A 2 -9.72 -17.46 -5.63
N LYS A 3 -10.74 -16.62 -5.55
CA LYS A 3 -11.83 -16.76 -4.58
C LYS A 3 -12.63 -18.03 -4.80
N ASP A 4 -12.91 -18.37 -6.06
CA ASP A 4 -13.64 -19.60 -6.42
C ASP A 4 -12.85 -20.85 -6.06
N ARG A 5 -11.51 -20.78 -6.13
CA ARG A 5 -10.62 -21.89 -5.82
C ARG A 5 -10.27 -22.02 -4.35
N PHE A 6 -10.18 -20.91 -3.60
CA PHE A 6 -9.73 -20.88 -2.21
C PHE A 6 -10.79 -20.37 -1.24
N GLY A 7 -11.93 -19.88 -1.72
CA GLY A 7 -13.04 -19.38 -0.92
C GLY A 7 -12.76 -18.10 -0.12
N LYS A 8 -11.58 -17.46 -0.33
CA LYS A 8 -11.14 -16.31 0.46
C LYS A 8 -10.83 -15.12 -0.42
N PRO A 9 -11.13 -13.87 0.03
CA PRO A 9 -10.65 -12.67 -0.63
C PRO A 9 -9.13 -12.57 -0.55
N VAL A 10 -8.52 -11.85 -1.47
CA VAL A 10 -7.06 -11.72 -1.60
C VAL A 10 -6.57 -10.34 -1.16
N TRP A 11 -5.39 -10.28 -0.59
CA TRP A 11 -4.65 -9.05 -0.40
C TRP A 11 -3.95 -8.64 -1.70
N VAL A 12 -4.00 -7.36 -2.02
CA VAL A 12 -3.37 -6.82 -3.23
C VAL A 12 -2.35 -5.76 -2.84
N MET A 13 -1.10 -5.96 -3.26
CA MET A 13 -0.01 -5.03 -2.99
C MET A 13 0.52 -4.43 -4.30
N GLY A 14 0.75 -3.13 -4.29
CA GLY A 14 1.42 -2.40 -5.36
C GLY A 14 2.53 -1.52 -4.81
N HIS A 15 3.72 -1.64 -5.41
CA HIS A 15 4.87 -0.81 -5.05
C HIS A 15 5.14 0.24 -6.13
N SER A 16 5.47 1.47 -5.71
CA SER A 16 5.77 2.58 -6.61
C SER A 16 4.63 2.79 -7.63
N MET A 17 4.89 2.76 -8.93
CA MET A 17 3.85 2.82 -9.97
C MET A 17 2.80 1.71 -9.84
N GLY A 18 3.14 0.58 -9.23
CA GLY A 18 2.17 -0.47 -8.92
C GLY A 18 1.05 -0.03 -7.98
N SER A 19 1.27 0.99 -7.16
CA SER A 19 0.22 1.57 -6.31
C SER A 19 -0.90 2.24 -7.13
N ILE A 20 -0.56 2.86 -8.24
CA ILE A 20 -1.55 3.39 -9.20
C ILE A 20 -2.36 2.23 -9.79
N SER A 21 -1.67 1.20 -10.28
CA SER A 21 -2.32 0.04 -10.92
C SER A 21 -3.32 -0.65 -10.00
N ILE A 22 -2.98 -0.87 -8.73
CA ILE A 22 -3.92 -1.54 -7.81
C ILE A 22 -5.08 -0.65 -7.38
N THR A 23 -4.91 0.66 -7.33
CA THR A 23 -6.02 1.58 -7.02
C THR A 23 -6.99 1.70 -8.19
N GLU A 24 -6.51 1.73 -9.43
CA GLU A 24 -7.34 1.64 -10.63
C GLU A 24 -8.06 0.28 -10.73
N PHE A 25 -7.35 -0.81 -10.43
CA PHE A 25 -7.96 -2.13 -10.36
C PHE A 25 -9.09 -2.19 -9.33
N TYR A 26 -8.86 -1.66 -8.12
CA TYR A 26 -9.88 -1.65 -7.07
C TYR A 26 -11.10 -0.80 -7.47
N LYS A 27 -10.88 0.35 -8.06
CA LYS A 27 -11.95 1.19 -8.62
C LYS A 27 -12.78 0.43 -9.65
N HIS A 28 -12.13 -0.32 -10.55
CA HIS A 28 -12.83 -1.17 -11.50
C HIS A 28 -13.68 -2.26 -10.80
N LEU A 29 -13.19 -2.86 -9.71
CA LEU A 29 -13.97 -3.81 -8.92
C LEU A 29 -15.20 -3.16 -8.27
N GLN A 30 -15.07 -1.93 -7.77
CA GLN A 30 -16.20 -1.16 -7.23
C GLN A 30 -17.27 -0.90 -8.31
N ASP A 31 -16.86 -0.49 -9.51
CA ASP A 31 -17.77 -0.27 -10.65
C ASP A 31 -18.51 -1.56 -11.05
N LYS A 32 -17.87 -2.71 -10.88
CA LYS A 32 -18.47 -4.03 -11.12
C LYS A 32 -19.19 -4.63 -9.91
N LYS A 33 -19.18 -3.97 -8.75
CA LYS A 33 -19.74 -4.46 -7.48
C LYS A 33 -19.12 -5.81 -7.04
N THR A 34 -17.82 -5.95 -7.26
CA THR A 34 -17.03 -7.16 -6.94
C THR A 34 -15.86 -6.88 -6.01
N GLU A 35 -15.88 -5.73 -5.32
CA GLU A 35 -14.84 -5.30 -4.39
C GLU A 35 -14.62 -6.27 -3.23
N SER A 36 -15.62 -7.09 -2.89
CA SER A 36 -15.51 -8.16 -1.87
C SER A 36 -14.53 -9.28 -2.24
N LEU A 37 -13.99 -9.28 -3.46
CA LEU A 37 -12.90 -10.16 -3.87
C LEU A 37 -11.57 -9.78 -3.22
N VAL A 38 -11.45 -8.56 -2.72
CA VAL A 38 -10.23 -8.00 -2.12
C VAL A 38 -10.40 -7.87 -0.62
N ALA A 39 -9.46 -8.44 0.14
CA ALA A 39 -9.41 -8.33 1.60
C ALA A 39 -8.89 -6.97 2.06
N GLY A 40 -7.95 -6.41 1.31
CA GLY A 40 -7.35 -5.12 1.57
C GLY A 40 -6.29 -4.76 0.54
N LEU A 41 -5.82 -3.53 0.60
CA LEU A 41 -4.78 -3.00 -0.28
C LEU A 41 -3.53 -2.64 0.51
N ILE A 42 -2.37 -2.85 -0.10
CA ILE A 42 -1.07 -2.41 0.42
C ILE A 42 -0.45 -1.48 -0.61
N LEU A 43 -0.44 -0.19 -0.28
CA LEU A 43 0.15 0.88 -1.09
C LEU A 43 1.57 1.13 -0.61
N SER A 44 2.54 0.54 -1.29
CA SER A 44 3.95 0.57 -0.90
C SER A 44 4.73 1.55 -1.78
N GLY A 45 5.48 2.48 -1.15
CA GLY A 45 6.22 3.50 -1.88
C GLY A 45 5.35 4.25 -2.90
N GLY A 46 4.11 4.54 -2.51
CA GLY A 46 3.05 4.95 -3.44
C GLY A 46 3.29 6.28 -4.13
N GLU A 47 2.90 6.35 -5.39
CA GLU A 47 2.98 7.55 -6.22
C GLU A 47 1.83 8.53 -5.99
N ASN A 48 2.09 9.78 -6.38
CA ASN A 48 1.13 10.88 -6.30
C ASN A 48 -0.12 10.67 -7.18
N GLY A 49 -0.03 9.81 -8.20
CA GLY A 49 -1.13 9.48 -9.12
C GLY A 49 -2.11 8.43 -8.61
N THR A 50 -2.05 8.05 -7.34
CA THR A 50 -2.96 7.07 -6.73
C THR A 50 -4.41 7.56 -6.84
N SER A 51 -5.27 6.79 -7.52
CA SER A 51 -6.67 7.17 -7.80
C SER A 51 -7.67 6.34 -6.97
N LEU A 52 -7.69 6.57 -5.66
CA LEU A 52 -8.73 6.03 -4.78
C LEU A 52 -9.97 6.91 -4.77
N ASN A 53 -11.14 6.28 -4.78
CA ASN A 53 -12.36 6.95 -4.33
C ASN A 53 -12.40 6.86 -2.80
N TYR A 54 -11.91 7.90 -2.12
CA TYR A 54 -11.77 7.93 -0.67
C TYR A 54 -13.09 7.75 0.06
N GLU A 55 -14.18 8.32 -0.48
CA GLU A 55 -15.52 8.29 0.14
C GLU A 55 -16.09 6.86 0.19
N THR A 56 -15.81 6.05 -0.83
CA THR A 56 -16.36 4.69 -0.94
C THR A 56 -15.36 3.60 -0.53
N THR A 57 -14.08 3.95 -0.34
CA THR A 57 -13.02 2.99 -0.02
C THR A 57 -12.94 2.77 1.48
N LYS A 58 -13.55 1.70 1.99
CA LYS A 58 -13.64 1.38 3.42
C LYS A 58 -12.92 0.09 3.83
N LEU A 59 -12.31 -0.63 2.89
CA LEU A 59 -11.52 -1.82 3.21
C LEU A 59 -10.21 -1.46 3.94
N PRO A 60 -9.56 -2.42 4.62
CA PRO A 60 -8.24 -2.21 5.21
C PRO A 60 -7.22 -1.77 4.16
N ILE A 61 -6.51 -0.68 4.43
CA ILE A 61 -5.44 -0.17 3.58
C ILE A 61 -4.19 0.09 4.42
N LEU A 62 -3.09 -0.56 4.06
CA LEU A 62 -1.78 -0.21 4.57
C LEU A 62 -1.11 0.75 3.58
N VAL A 63 -0.80 1.96 4.06
CA VAL A 63 0.09 2.89 3.36
C VAL A 63 1.48 2.71 3.93
N LEU A 64 2.34 2.00 3.20
CA LEU A 64 3.70 1.65 3.60
C LEU A 64 4.71 2.49 2.83
N HIS A 65 5.61 3.15 3.53
CA HIS A 65 6.63 4.01 2.90
C HIS A 65 7.91 4.02 3.71
N HIS A 66 9.04 4.32 3.09
CA HIS A 66 10.27 4.58 3.83
C HIS A 66 10.34 6.07 4.20
N GLU A 67 10.71 6.40 5.45
CA GLU A 67 10.73 7.80 5.91
C GLU A 67 11.73 8.69 5.18
N SER A 68 12.80 8.08 4.65
CA SER A 68 13.88 8.76 3.92
C SER A 68 13.83 8.51 2.41
N ASP A 69 12.67 8.14 1.86
CA ASP A 69 12.53 7.92 0.42
C ASP A 69 12.77 9.23 -0.35
N GLU A 70 13.73 9.18 -1.25
CA GLU A 70 14.17 10.31 -2.07
C GLU A 70 13.64 10.24 -3.52
N CYS A 71 12.81 9.24 -3.84
CA CYS A 71 12.23 9.11 -5.17
C CYS A 71 11.26 10.27 -5.45
N VAL A 72 11.55 11.04 -6.47
CA VAL A 72 10.70 12.16 -6.90
C VAL A 72 9.34 11.63 -7.35
N GLY A 73 8.25 12.17 -6.79
CA GLY A 73 6.90 11.67 -7.05
C GLY A 73 6.40 10.63 -6.04
N ASN A 74 7.31 10.00 -5.27
CA ASN A 74 7.01 8.95 -4.29
C ASN A 74 7.51 9.32 -2.89
N THR A 75 7.27 10.54 -2.45
CA THR A 75 7.80 11.01 -1.17
C THR A 75 6.95 10.53 0.02
N PRO A 76 7.54 10.42 1.24
CA PRO A 76 6.78 10.12 2.46
C PRO A 76 5.61 11.08 2.71
N GLY A 77 5.73 12.32 2.22
CA GLY A 77 4.65 13.31 2.27
C GLY A 77 3.40 12.87 1.48
N HIS A 78 3.58 12.16 0.36
CA HIS A 78 2.45 11.58 -0.39
C HIS A 78 1.75 10.49 0.41
N ALA A 79 2.51 9.59 1.02
CA ALA A 79 1.97 8.54 1.88
C ALA A 79 1.12 9.13 3.03
N LYS A 80 1.64 10.15 3.69
CA LYS A 80 0.90 10.86 4.76
C LYS A 80 -0.40 11.47 4.25
N ARG A 81 -0.40 12.12 3.08
CA ARG A 81 -1.61 12.71 2.49
C ARG A 81 -2.66 11.65 2.13
N ILE A 82 -2.25 10.53 1.55
CA ILE A 82 -3.16 9.42 1.24
C ILE A 82 -3.83 8.92 2.52
N HIS A 83 -3.05 8.63 3.55
CA HIS A 83 -3.57 8.18 4.83
C HIS A 83 -4.54 9.20 5.45
N THR A 84 -4.15 10.48 5.50
CA THR A 84 -5.00 11.56 6.04
C THR A 84 -6.36 11.62 5.32
N ARG A 85 -6.35 11.60 3.99
CA ARG A 85 -7.59 11.63 3.18
C ARG A 85 -8.47 10.40 3.41
N LEU A 86 -7.87 9.21 3.54
CA LEU A 86 -8.63 7.99 3.88
C LEU A 86 -9.31 8.14 5.25
N HIS A 87 -8.57 8.63 6.23
CA HIS A 87 -9.08 8.80 7.58
C HIS A 87 -10.19 9.88 7.65
N GLU A 88 -9.99 11.02 7.02
CA GLU A 88 -10.98 12.10 6.92
C GLU A 88 -12.27 11.65 6.21
N ALA A 89 -12.15 10.77 5.22
CA ALA A 89 -13.30 10.14 4.55
C ALA A 89 -13.93 8.98 5.37
N GLY A 90 -13.47 8.74 6.59
CA GLY A 90 -14.04 7.76 7.52
C GLY A 90 -13.53 6.32 7.35
N ASN A 91 -12.40 6.10 6.67
CA ASN A 91 -11.76 4.79 6.67
C ASN A 91 -10.90 4.59 7.92
N THR A 92 -11.49 4.01 8.96
CA THR A 92 -10.80 3.72 10.25
C THR A 92 -9.88 2.51 10.19
N ALA A 93 -9.92 1.73 9.10
CA ALA A 93 -9.06 0.57 8.87
C ALA A 93 -7.82 0.91 8.01
N ALA A 94 -7.60 2.19 7.71
CA ALA A 94 -6.40 2.65 7.03
C ALA A 94 -5.29 2.90 8.05
N GLU A 95 -4.09 2.39 7.76
CA GLU A 95 -2.90 2.58 8.58
C GLU A 95 -1.73 3.15 7.76
N LEU A 96 -0.90 3.97 8.37
CA LEU A 96 0.35 4.47 7.81
C LEU A 96 1.52 3.91 8.61
N VAL A 97 2.44 3.25 7.92
CA VAL A 97 3.71 2.82 8.52
C VAL A 97 4.88 3.38 7.72
N LEU A 98 5.78 4.06 8.43
CA LEU A 98 7.03 4.55 7.87
C LEU A 98 8.19 3.65 8.31
N ILE A 99 8.80 2.96 7.37
CA ILE A 99 10.01 2.16 7.59
C ILE A 99 11.19 3.11 7.84
N LYS A 100 11.98 2.80 8.85
CA LYS A 100 13.14 3.63 9.29
C LYS A 100 14.47 2.92 9.12
N SER A 101 14.46 1.58 9.09
CA SER A 101 15.64 0.76 8.88
C SER A 101 16.02 0.68 7.40
N GLY A 102 17.21 0.24 7.15
CA GLY A 102 17.72 0.10 5.80
C GLY A 102 18.84 1.07 5.49
N THR A 103 19.33 1.04 4.28
CA THR A 103 20.47 1.85 3.86
C THR A 103 20.21 2.53 2.51
N ARG A 104 20.83 3.68 2.34
CA ARG A 104 20.92 4.33 1.03
C ARG A 104 21.77 3.45 0.10
N SER A 105 21.33 3.28 -1.14
CA SER A 105 22.15 2.57 -2.11
C SER A 105 23.43 3.37 -2.41
N PRO A 106 24.60 2.72 -2.47
CA PRO A 106 25.83 3.38 -2.92
C PRO A 106 25.77 3.84 -4.40
N ASP A 107 24.91 3.20 -5.20
CA ASP A 107 24.68 3.55 -6.63
C ASP A 107 23.42 4.42 -6.78
N SER A 108 23.47 5.61 -6.20
CA SER A 108 22.29 6.46 -5.99
C SER A 108 21.99 7.44 -7.14
N ASN A 109 22.45 7.20 -8.36
CA ASN A 109 22.10 8.08 -9.50
C ASN A 109 20.61 8.01 -9.86
N ASN A 110 19.88 7.01 -9.35
CA ASN A 110 18.45 6.90 -9.50
C ASN A 110 17.79 6.43 -8.20
N PRO A 111 17.34 7.35 -7.35
CA PRO A 111 16.76 7.01 -6.04
C PRO A 111 15.46 6.21 -6.14
N CYS A 112 14.81 6.17 -7.30
CA CYS A 112 13.59 5.38 -7.51
C CYS A 112 13.86 3.90 -7.82
N ARG A 113 15.11 3.50 -8.08
CA ARG A 113 15.47 2.11 -8.42
C ARG A 113 16.27 1.40 -7.34
N SER A 114 16.55 2.07 -6.26
CA SER A 114 17.46 1.52 -5.23
C SER A 114 17.24 2.15 -3.86
N GLY A 115 18.01 1.72 -2.89
CA GLY A 115 18.08 2.33 -1.56
C GLY A 115 16.76 2.30 -0.81
N TYR A 116 16.42 3.42 -0.23
CA TYR A 116 15.23 3.57 0.61
C TYR A 116 13.92 3.30 -0.12
N HIS A 117 13.79 3.74 -1.37
CA HIS A 117 12.60 3.48 -2.16
C HIS A 117 12.31 1.98 -2.32
N MET A 118 13.33 1.18 -2.51
CA MET A 118 13.25 -0.27 -2.67
C MET A 118 13.41 -1.04 -1.34
N TYR A 119 13.35 -0.35 -0.20
CA TYR A 119 13.56 -0.93 1.14
C TYR A 119 14.87 -1.71 1.27
N PHE A 120 15.95 -1.23 0.66
CA PHE A 120 17.24 -1.91 0.67
C PHE A 120 17.75 -2.08 2.12
N GLY A 121 17.98 -3.34 2.53
CA GLY A 121 18.37 -3.69 3.90
C GLY A 121 17.23 -3.64 4.95
N ALA A 122 15.98 -3.29 4.56
CA ALA A 122 14.85 -3.21 5.47
C ALA A 122 13.85 -4.37 5.30
N GLY A 123 14.18 -5.40 4.52
CA GLY A 123 13.28 -6.50 4.20
C GLY A 123 12.61 -7.15 5.43
N PRO A 124 13.33 -7.48 6.51
CA PRO A 124 12.72 -8.05 7.73
C PRO A 124 11.65 -7.14 8.35
N ASP A 125 11.88 -5.83 8.41
CA ASP A 125 10.91 -4.89 8.98
C ASP A 125 9.68 -4.74 8.10
N VAL A 126 9.87 -4.69 6.77
CA VAL A 126 8.76 -4.71 5.81
C VAL A 126 7.92 -5.98 5.97
N ALA A 127 8.56 -7.15 6.02
CA ALA A 127 7.87 -8.42 6.19
C ALA A 127 7.06 -8.47 7.50
N LYS A 128 7.63 -7.99 8.60
CA LYS A 128 6.96 -7.90 9.89
C LYS A 128 5.72 -7.01 9.83
N VAL A 129 5.84 -5.82 9.23
CA VAL A 129 4.71 -4.87 9.10
C VAL A 129 3.58 -5.47 8.26
N LEU A 130 3.91 -6.14 7.16
CA LEU A 130 2.93 -6.81 6.32
C LEU A 130 2.20 -7.91 7.09
N ASP A 131 2.93 -8.76 7.80
CA ASP A 131 2.36 -9.85 8.58
C ASP A 131 1.43 -9.33 9.70
N GLU A 132 1.88 -8.36 10.48
CA GLU A 132 1.11 -7.74 11.56
C GLU A 132 -0.18 -7.10 11.03
N PHE A 133 -0.09 -6.34 9.95
CA PHE A 133 -1.25 -5.67 9.35
C PHE A 133 -2.27 -6.68 8.78
N MET A 134 -1.80 -7.66 8.02
CA MET A 134 -2.69 -8.67 7.43
C MET A 134 -3.36 -9.53 8.52
N ASN A 135 -2.61 -9.94 9.54
CA ASN A 135 -3.16 -10.73 10.65
C ASN A 135 -4.20 -9.95 11.47
N LYS A 136 -3.97 -8.66 11.72
CA LYS A 136 -4.93 -7.79 12.41
C LYS A 136 -6.27 -7.70 11.69
N HIS A 137 -6.26 -7.80 10.37
CA HIS A 137 -7.42 -7.68 9.51
C HIS A 137 -7.85 -9.01 8.88
N LEU A 138 -7.40 -10.14 9.42
CA LEU A 138 -7.96 -11.44 9.04
C LEU A 138 -9.45 -11.44 9.36
N VAL A 139 -10.27 -11.67 8.32
CA VAL A 139 -11.71 -11.86 8.51
C VAL A 139 -11.89 -13.19 9.21
N SER A 140 -12.32 -13.15 10.47
CA SER A 140 -12.78 -14.35 11.19
C SER A 140 -14.00 -14.90 10.45
N HIS A 141 -13.86 -16.08 9.90
CA HIS A 141 -14.97 -16.84 9.29
C HIS A 141 -15.68 -17.66 10.32
#